data_fbfd728f667baba25fca20ce7bac8bec
#
_entry.id   fbfd728f667baba25fca20ce7bac8bec
#
_cell.length_a   1.000
_cell.length_b   1.000
_cell.length_c   1.000
_cell.angle_alpha   90.00
_cell.angle_beta   90.00
_cell.angle_gamma   90.00
#
_symmetry.space_group_name_H-M   'P 1'
#
loop_
_entity.id
_entity.type
_entity.pdbx_description
1 polymer ?
#
loop_
_entity_poly.entity_id
_entity_poly.type
_entity_poly.pdbx_seq_one_letter_code
_entity_poly.pdbx_strand_id
1 'polypeptide(L)'
;MIDINLIRENPELVKENIKKKFQDEKLVLVDEVLSMDAEYRAAKTRGDTLRGERNKISKQIGLYMRDKNIEAAEQAKQSVKDMDAELESLEVKEEKLAEEIKNRMMVIPNIIDSSVPIGKDDSENVEIQKYGEPVIPSFEIPYHTDILEKLAGIDIDSAGRTSGNGFYYLQGDVARLHSSILAYARDFMINRGFTYFIPPFMIHSSVVTGVMSFAEMQNMMYKIEGEDLYLIGTSEHSMIGRFMGQILKEEDLPYALTSYSPCFRKEVGAHGIEERGLYRVHQFEKQEMVVVCKPEDSMKWYDKLWQNSVDFFRSLDIPVRTLECCSGDLADLKVKSCDVEAWSPRQKKYFEVGSCSNLGDAQARRLGIRIKGEKGNYFAHTLNNTVVAPPRMLIAFVENNLNEDGSLNIPEPLRPYMGGQDKIVPPTKKKSF
;
A
#
# COMPACT_ATOMS: atom_id res chain seq x y z
N MET A 1 -8.19 -8.10 -1.83
CA MET A 1 -9.38 -8.90 -2.29
C MET A 1 -9.65 -9.93 -1.22
N ILE A 2 -10.88 -10.01 -0.72
CA ILE A 2 -11.29 -11.02 0.26
C ILE A 2 -11.39 -12.42 -0.37
N ASP A 3 -11.54 -13.45 0.47
CA ASP A 3 -11.79 -14.82 -0.01
C ASP A 3 -13.22 -14.94 -0.55
N ILE A 4 -13.38 -15.47 -1.76
CA ILE A 4 -14.72 -15.74 -2.33
C ILE A 4 -15.50 -16.76 -1.48
N ASN A 5 -14.81 -17.68 -0.80
CA ASN A 5 -15.48 -18.62 0.11
C ASN A 5 -16.18 -17.90 1.26
N LEU A 6 -15.66 -16.77 1.73
CA LEU A 6 -16.31 -15.97 2.76
C LEU A 6 -17.68 -15.42 2.26
N ILE A 7 -17.73 -14.99 0.99
CA ILE A 7 -18.99 -14.54 0.37
C ILE A 7 -19.97 -15.73 0.23
N ARG A 8 -19.49 -16.92 -0.15
CA ARG A 8 -20.32 -18.11 -0.30
C ARG A 8 -20.91 -18.59 1.04
N GLU A 9 -20.09 -18.61 2.08
CA GLU A 9 -20.44 -19.21 3.38
C GLU A 9 -21.12 -18.22 4.31
N ASN A 10 -20.73 -16.94 4.26
CA ASN A 10 -21.24 -15.92 5.17
C ASN A 10 -21.36 -14.53 4.49
N PRO A 11 -22.26 -14.39 3.50
CA PRO A 11 -22.44 -13.11 2.79
C PRO A 11 -22.87 -11.97 3.71
N GLU A 12 -23.62 -12.26 4.76
CA GLU A 12 -24.09 -11.23 5.69
C GLU A 12 -22.95 -10.61 6.48
N LEU A 13 -21.93 -11.37 6.87
CA LEU A 13 -20.72 -10.82 7.50
C LEU A 13 -20.02 -9.81 6.59
N VAL A 14 -19.93 -10.12 5.29
CA VAL A 14 -19.34 -9.20 4.31
C VAL A 14 -20.20 -7.94 4.16
N LYS A 15 -21.52 -8.06 4.09
CA LYS A 15 -22.44 -6.93 4.03
C LYS A 15 -22.39 -6.07 5.30
N GLU A 16 -22.31 -6.67 6.48
CA GLU A 16 -22.12 -5.94 7.74
C GLU A 16 -20.80 -5.18 7.76
N ASN A 17 -19.72 -5.78 7.26
CA ASN A 17 -18.44 -5.12 7.15
C ASN A 17 -18.48 -3.91 6.20
N ILE A 18 -19.15 -4.02 5.05
CA ILE A 18 -19.38 -2.92 4.11
C ILE A 18 -20.13 -1.77 4.81
N LYS A 19 -21.18 -2.07 5.58
CA LYS A 19 -21.92 -1.06 6.37
C LYS A 19 -21.06 -0.40 7.42
N LYS A 20 -20.22 -1.17 8.15
CA LYS A 20 -19.26 -0.62 9.11
C LYS A 20 -18.28 0.36 8.49
N LYS A 21 -17.97 0.19 7.20
CA LYS A 21 -17.11 1.09 6.41
C LYS A 21 -17.88 2.23 5.74
N PHE A 22 -19.19 2.36 5.98
CA PHE A 22 -20.05 3.39 5.37
C PHE A 22 -20.03 3.40 3.83
N GLN A 23 -20.01 2.21 3.22
CA GLN A 23 -19.91 2.00 1.78
C GLN A 23 -21.14 1.24 1.25
N ASP A 24 -22.34 1.62 1.67
CA ASP A 24 -23.60 0.90 1.40
C ASP A 24 -23.87 0.68 -0.09
N GLU A 25 -23.34 1.54 -0.96
CA GLU A 25 -23.41 1.38 -2.41
C GLU A 25 -22.73 0.10 -2.92
N LYS A 26 -21.85 -0.50 -2.15
CA LYS A 26 -21.16 -1.77 -2.49
C LYS A 26 -21.91 -3.02 -2.05
N LEU A 27 -23.02 -2.89 -1.31
CA LEU A 27 -23.79 -4.05 -0.82
C LEU A 27 -24.29 -4.95 -1.95
N VAL A 28 -24.73 -4.35 -3.05
CA VAL A 28 -25.22 -5.05 -4.24
C VAL A 28 -24.14 -5.97 -4.85
N LEU A 29 -22.85 -5.63 -4.72
CA LEU A 29 -21.75 -6.41 -5.29
C LEU A 29 -21.64 -7.80 -4.66
N VAL A 30 -22.04 -7.95 -3.40
CA VAL A 30 -22.03 -9.25 -2.71
C VAL A 30 -23.04 -10.21 -3.35
N ASP A 31 -24.25 -9.75 -3.62
CA ASP A 31 -25.32 -10.55 -4.24
C ASP A 31 -24.98 -10.85 -5.71
N GLU A 32 -24.41 -9.88 -6.45
CA GLU A 32 -23.93 -10.09 -7.80
C GLU A 32 -22.84 -11.16 -7.87
N VAL A 33 -21.84 -11.11 -6.97
CA VAL A 33 -20.78 -12.14 -6.90
C VAL A 33 -21.37 -13.51 -6.60
N LEU A 34 -22.33 -13.63 -5.67
CA LEU A 34 -23.00 -14.90 -5.37
C LEU A 34 -23.70 -15.49 -6.59
N SER A 35 -24.46 -14.66 -7.32
CA SER A 35 -25.17 -15.10 -8.52
C SER A 35 -24.21 -15.56 -9.61
N MET A 36 -23.21 -14.73 -9.92
CA MET A 36 -22.20 -15.04 -10.94
C MET A 36 -21.36 -16.26 -10.60
N ASP A 37 -20.98 -16.42 -9.33
CA ASP A 37 -20.23 -17.59 -8.88
C ASP A 37 -21.05 -18.88 -8.98
N ALA A 38 -22.36 -18.83 -8.71
CA ALA A 38 -23.24 -19.98 -8.91
C ALA A 38 -23.30 -20.38 -10.39
N GLU A 39 -23.41 -19.38 -11.29
CA GLU A 39 -23.40 -19.64 -12.74
C GLU A 39 -22.05 -20.15 -13.22
N TYR A 40 -20.94 -19.58 -12.75
CA TYR A 40 -19.59 -20.02 -13.07
C TYR A 40 -19.36 -21.49 -12.69
N ARG A 41 -19.75 -21.86 -11.45
CA ARG A 41 -19.62 -23.25 -10.97
C ARG A 41 -20.51 -24.21 -11.75
N ALA A 42 -21.71 -23.79 -12.12
CA ALA A 42 -22.62 -24.60 -12.96
C ALA A 42 -22.03 -24.83 -14.36
N ALA A 43 -21.51 -23.76 -15.00
CA ALA A 43 -20.85 -23.87 -16.31
C ALA A 43 -19.64 -24.80 -16.26
N LYS A 44 -18.79 -24.65 -15.24
CA LYS A 44 -17.61 -25.48 -15.04
C LYS A 44 -17.96 -26.96 -14.83
N THR A 45 -18.95 -27.24 -13.99
CA THR A 45 -19.42 -28.62 -13.74
C THR A 45 -19.97 -29.25 -15.01
N ARG A 46 -20.75 -28.48 -15.80
CA ARG A 46 -21.27 -28.96 -17.10
C ARG A 46 -20.13 -29.22 -18.10
N GLY A 47 -19.14 -28.33 -18.19
CA GLY A 47 -17.95 -28.49 -19.02
C GLY A 47 -17.15 -29.73 -18.65
N ASP A 48 -16.92 -29.96 -17.35
CA ASP A 48 -16.19 -31.19 -16.91
C ASP A 48 -16.96 -32.47 -17.21
N THR A 49 -18.29 -32.45 -17.07
CA THR A 49 -19.18 -33.56 -17.44
C THR A 49 -19.08 -33.84 -18.93
N LEU A 50 -19.22 -32.82 -19.77
CA LEU A 50 -19.11 -32.96 -21.24
C LEU A 50 -17.73 -33.47 -21.69
N ARG A 51 -16.65 -32.97 -21.08
CA ARG A 51 -15.29 -33.48 -21.37
C ARG A 51 -15.20 -34.99 -21.08
N GLY A 52 -15.80 -35.45 -19.96
CA GLY A 52 -15.88 -36.83 -19.58
C GLY A 52 -16.69 -37.69 -20.58
N GLU A 53 -17.87 -37.22 -21.00
CA GLU A 53 -18.75 -37.85 -21.98
C GLU A 53 -18.09 -37.90 -23.35
N ARG A 54 -17.53 -36.80 -23.85
CA ARG A 54 -16.79 -36.72 -25.11
C ARG A 54 -15.65 -37.75 -25.19
N ASN A 55 -14.87 -37.86 -24.10
CA ASN A 55 -13.78 -38.85 -24.05
C ASN A 55 -14.28 -40.28 -24.13
N LYS A 56 -15.46 -40.62 -23.57
CA LYS A 56 -16.09 -41.94 -23.66
C LYS A 56 -16.56 -42.23 -25.09
N ILE A 57 -17.28 -41.26 -25.71
CA ILE A 57 -17.81 -41.40 -27.08
C ILE A 57 -16.67 -41.50 -28.10
N SER A 58 -15.61 -40.68 -27.93
CA SER A 58 -14.44 -40.71 -28.82
C SER A 58 -13.77 -42.09 -28.83
N LYS A 59 -13.71 -42.80 -27.69
CA LYS A 59 -13.22 -44.17 -27.64
C LYS A 59 -14.15 -45.17 -28.37
N GLN A 60 -15.48 -44.93 -28.30
CA GLN A 60 -16.47 -45.78 -28.98
C GLN A 60 -16.39 -45.66 -30.50
N ILE A 61 -16.07 -44.49 -31.05
CA ILE A 61 -15.87 -44.27 -32.49
C ILE A 61 -14.83 -45.26 -33.04
N GLY A 62 -13.71 -45.45 -32.33
CA GLY A 62 -12.67 -46.42 -32.72
C GLY A 62 -13.19 -47.85 -32.74
N LEU A 63 -14.06 -48.24 -31.82
CA LEU A 63 -14.70 -49.56 -31.78
C LEU A 63 -15.68 -49.75 -32.94
N TYR A 64 -16.58 -48.79 -33.18
CA TYR A 64 -17.54 -48.80 -34.28
C TYR A 64 -16.85 -48.88 -35.64
N MET A 65 -15.77 -48.13 -35.83
CA MET A 65 -14.98 -48.21 -37.08
C MET A 65 -14.33 -49.57 -37.27
N ARG A 66 -13.79 -50.19 -36.22
CA ARG A 66 -13.23 -51.55 -36.26
C ARG A 66 -14.29 -52.59 -36.60
N ASP A 67 -15.48 -52.45 -36.02
CA ASP A 67 -16.59 -53.36 -36.21
C ASP A 67 -17.38 -53.06 -37.51
N LYS A 68 -16.89 -52.14 -38.36
CA LYS A 68 -17.49 -51.69 -39.63
C LYS A 68 -18.93 -51.14 -39.50
N ASN A 69 -19.30 -50.67 -38.30
CA ASN A 69 -20.59 -50.04 -38.07
C ASN A 69 -20.47 -48.53 -38.37
N ILE A 70 -20.56 -48.16 -39.66
CA ILE A 70 -20.31 -46.81 -40.15
C ILE A 70 -21.37 -45.87 -39.65
N GLU A 71 -22.64 -46.26 -39.58
CA GLU A 71 -23.76 -45.43 -39.14
C GLU A 71 -23.57 -44.98 -37.65
N ALA A 72 -23.29 -45.93 -36.76
CA ALA A 72 -23.01 -45.65 -35.38
C ALA A 72 -21.75 -44.78 -35.20
N ALA A 73 -20.72 -44.97 -36.03
CA ALA A 73 -19.52 -44.15 -36.01
C ALA A 73 -19.81 -42.68 -36.42
N GLU A 74 -20.64 -42.46 -37.44
CA GLU A 74 -21.02 -41.11 -37.88
C GLU A 74 -21.93 -40.38 -36.86
N GLN A 75 -22.89 -41.10 -36.26
CA GLN A 75 -23.70 -40.56 -35.16
C GLN A 75 -22.83 -40.15 -33.95
N ALA A 76 -21.86 -41.01 -33.58
CA ALA A 76 -20.95 -40.70 -32.51
C ALA A 76 -20.02 -39.50 -32.82
N LYS A 77 -19.55 -39.35 -34.07
CA LYS A 77 -18.78 -38.19 -34.52
C LYS A 77 -19.62 -36.89 -34.45
N GLN A 78 -20.89 -36.94 -34.87
CA GLN A 78 -21.79 -35.80 -34.79
C GLN A 78 -22.00 -35.40 -33.33
N SER A 79 -22.24 -36.36 -32.43
CA SER A 79 -22.37 -36.10 -30.99
C SER A 79 -21.12 -35.45 -30.40
N VAL A 80 -19.93 -35.87 -30.80
CA VAL A 80 -18.66 -35.23 -30.36
C VAL A 80 -18.58 -33.79 -30.85
N LYS A 81 -18.97 -33.54 -32.12
CA LYS A 81 -18.96 -32.18 -32.68
C LYS A 81 -19.94 -31.24 -31.96
N ASP A 82 -21.12 -31.75 -31.61
CA ASP A 82 -22.11 -30.96 -30.86
C ASP A 82 -21.62 -30.67 -29.44
N MET A 83 -20.96 -31.62 -28.77
CA MET A 83 -20.32 -31.42 -27.48
C MET A 83 -19.16 -30.43 -27.54
N ASP A 84 -18.34 -30.46 -28.59
CA ASP A 84 -17.24 -29.48 -28.76
C ASP A 84 -17.78 -28.05 -28.91
N ALA A 85 -18.87 -27.85 -29.65
CA ALA A 85 -19.52 -26.54 -29.78
C ALA A 85 -20.10 -26.06 -28.45
N GLU A 86 -20.72 -26.96 -27.65
CA GLU A 86 -21.21 -26.62 -26.31
C GLU A 86 -20.05 -26.28 -25.35
N LEU A 87 -18.95 -27.06 -25.42
CA LEU A 87 -17.75 -26.78 -24.60
C LEU A 87 -17.13 -25.44 -24.90
N GLU A 88 -16.99 -25.05 -26.17
CA GLU A 88 -16.48 -23.75 -26.59
C GLU A 88 -17.35 -22.61 -26.01
N SER A 89 -18.69 -22.74 -26.10
CA SER A 89 -19.61 -21.78 -25.51
C SER A 89 -19.49 -21.66 -24.00
N LEU A 90 -19.31 -22.80 -23.30
CA LEU A 90 -19.11 -22.82 -21.84
C LEU A 90 -17.78 -22.20 -21.43
N GLU A 91 -16.70 -22.44 -22.17
CA GLU A 91 -15.38 -21.87 -21.91
C GLU A 91 -15.41 -20.33 -22.02
N VAL A 92 -16.05 -19.81 -23.06
CA VAL A 92 -16.27 -18.35 -23.20
C VAL A 92 -17.09 -17.79 -22.05
N LYS A 93 -18.14 -18.52 -21.62
CA LYS A 93 -18.97 -18.11 -20.47
C LYS A 93 -18.18 -18.15 -19.17
N GLU A 94 -17.36 -19.18 -18.93
CA GLU A 94 -16.51 -19.31 -17.75
C GLU A 94 -15.50 -18.17 -17.67
N GLU A 95 -14.83 -17.84 -18.78
CA GLU A 95 -13.84 -16.76 -18.85
C GLU A 95 -14.48 -15.40 -18.51
N LYS A 96 -15.62 -15.10 -19.15
CA LYS A 96 -16.37 -13.87 -18.90
C LYS A 96 -16.79 -13.74 -17.44
N LEU A 97 -17.41 -14.79 -16.88
CA LEU A 97 -17.86 -14.78 -15.49
C LEU A 97 -16.67 -14.67 -14.50
N ALA A 98 -15.56 -15.33 -14.78
CA ALA A 98 -14.36 -15.23 -13.94
C ALA A 98 -13.81 -13.82 -13.88
N GLU A 99 -13.78 -13.12 -15.04
CA GLU A 99 -13.36 -11.72 -15.11
C GLU A 99 -14.33 -10.78 -14.38
N GLU A 100 -15.63 -10.94 -14.60
CA GLU A 100 -16.67 -10.13 -13.94
C GLU A 100 -16.68 -10.33 -12.42
N ILE A 101 -16.56 -11.57 -11.93
CA ILE A 101 -16.41 -11.88 -10.50
C ILE A 101 -15.17 -11.20 -9.95
N LYS A 102 -14.02 -11.35 -10.62
CA LYS A 102 -12.76 -10.73 -10.19
C LYS A 102 -12.91 -9.21 -10.07
N ASN A 103 -13.50 -8.55 -11.05
CA ASN A 103 -13.69 -7.09 -11.05
C ASN A 103 -14.52 -6.62 -9.85
N ARG A 104 -15.60 -7.33 -9.50
CA ARG A 104 -16.43 -7.00 -8.33
C ARG A 104 -15.69 -7.30 -7.01
N MET A 105 -15.03 -8.44 -6.93
CA MET A 105 -14.21 -8.82 -5.77
C MET A 105 -13.07 -7.82 -5.50
N MET A 106 -12.55 -7.15 -6.53
CA MET A 106 -11.52 -6.13 -6.39
C MET A 106 -12.03 -4.83 -5.76
N VAL A 107 -13.35 -4.59 -5.77
CA VAL A 107 -14.00 -3.39 -5.22
C VAL A 107 -14.58 -3.64 -3.83
N ILE A 108 -14.94 -4.88 -3.50
CA ILE A 108 -15.41 -5.25 -2.16
C ILE A 108 -14.26 -5.05 -1.15
N PRO A 109 -14.50 -4.28 -0.06
CA PRO A 109 -13.46 -3.98 0.92
C PRO A 109 -13.06 -5.22 1.73
N ASN A 110 -11.83 -5.21 2.25
CA ASN A 110 -11.34 -6.24 3.16
C ASN A 110 -12.12 -6.22 4.48
N ILE A 111 -12.16 -7.36 5.16
CA ILE A 111 -12.78 -7.45 6.49
C ILE A 111 -11.89 -6.73 7.49
N ILE A 112 -12.44 -5.75 8.18
CA ILE A 112 -11.73 -5.02 9.24
C ILE A 112 -11.57 -5.88 10.49
N ASP A 113 -10.48 -5.65 11.23
CA ASP A 113 -10.26 -6.27 12.53
C ASP A 113 -11.34 -5.83 13.54
N SER A 114 -11.72 -6.72 14.43
CA SER A 114 -12.76 -6.45 15.44
C SER A 114 -12.41 -5.32 16.42
N SER A 115 -11.13 -4.98 16.55
CA SER A 115 -10.66 -3.89 17.41
C SER A 115 -10.70 -2.51 16.72
N VAL A 116 -11.00 -2.44 15.41
CA VAL A 116 -11.11 -1.18 14.67
C VAL A 116 -12.31 -0.37 15.20
N PRO A 117 -12.10 0.90 15.62
CA PRO A 117 -13.20 1.74 16.05
C PRO A 117 -14.15 2.04 14.87
N ILE A 118 -15.44 2.07 15.15
CA ILE A 118 -16.44 2.42 14.15
C ILE A 118 -16.60 3.92 14.11
N GLY A 119 -16.34 4.50 12.94
CA GLY A 119 -16.41 5.93 12.70
C GLY A 119 -16.51 6.21 11.19
N LYS A 120 -17.00 7.40 10.82
CA LYS A 120 -17.36 7.73 9.45
C LYS A 120 -16.16 8.23 8.62
N ASP A 121 -15.29 9.01 9.23
CA ASP A 121 -14.14 9.65 8.59
C ASP A 121 -12.99 9.89 9.58
N ASP A 122 -11.89 10.48 9.11
CA ASP A 122 -10.67 10.73 9.88
C ASP A 122 -10.86 11.56 11.17
N SER A 123 -11.93 12.36 11.26
CA SER A 123 -12.26 13.14 12.47
C SER A 123 -12.65 12.24 13.66
N GLU A 124 -13.04 10.99 13.39
CA GLU A 124 -13.44 10.00 14.39
C GLU A 124 -12.33 8.97 14.70
N ASN A 125 -11.10 9.20 14.18
CA ASN A 125 -9.93 8.42 14.54
C ASN A 125 -9.62 8.55 16.04
N VAL A 126 -9.19 7.46 16.66
CA VAL A 126 -9.03 7.39 18.13
C VAL A 126 -7.56 7.53 18.53
N GLU A 127 -7.26 8.56 19.33
CA GLU A 127 -5.92 8.70 19.91
C GLU A 127 -5.64 7.56 20.89
N ILE A 128 -4.58 6.79 20.63
CA ILE A 128 -4.17 5.67 21.47
C ILE A 128 -3.19 6.12 22.54
N GLN A 129 -2.11 6.80 22.13
CA GLN A 129 -1.06 7.21 23.06
C GLN A 129 -0.25 8.38 22.51
N LYS A 130 0.26 9.21 23.43
CA LYS A 130 1.27 10.24 23.19
C LYS A 130 2.63 9.81 23.70
N TYR A 131 3.66 10.19 22.98
CA TYR A 131 5.06 9.89 23.27
C TYR A 131 5.88 11.17 23.27
N GLY A 132 6.48 11.51 24.39
CA GLY A 132 7.20 12.76 24.61
C GLY A 132 6.28 13.95 24.89
N GLU A 133 6.83 14.94 25.57
CA GLU A 133 6.10 16.14 25.97
C GLU A 133 6.15 17.20 24.86
N PRO A 134 5.00 17.70 24.38
CA PRO A 134 4.95 18.81 23.45
C PRO A 134 5.56 20.07 24.06
N VAL A 135 6.51 20.69 23.37
CA VAL A 135 7.12 21.94 23.77
C VAL A 135 6.57 23.06 22.90
N ILE A 136 6.17 24.17 23.52
CA ILE A 136 5.80 25.43 22.86
C ILE A 136 6.87 26.47 23.26
N PRO A 137 7.75 26.90 22.32
CA PRO A 137 8.75 27.90 22.63
C PRO A 137 8.13 29.26 22.96
N SER A 138 8.90 30.11 23.62
CA SER A 138 8.48 31.48 24.01
C SER A 138 8.46 32.48 22.84
N PHE A 139 9.02 32.09 21.68
CA PHE A 139 9.07 32.90 20.47
C PHE A 139 8.12 32.32 19.40
N GLU A 140 7.72 33.16 18.45
CA GLU A 140 6.88 32.76 17.34
C GLU A 140 7.66 31.90 16.34
N ILE A 141 7.11 30.74 15.99
CA ILE A 141 7.68 29.86 14.97
C ILE A 141 7.13 30.26 13.59
N PRO A 142 7.99 30.69 12.64
CA PRO A 142 7.56 31.00 11.28
C PRO A 142 7.05 29.75 10.53
N TYR A 143 6.45 29.96 9.38
CA TYR A 143 6.08 28.86 8.50
C TYR A 143 7.34 28.10 8.05
N HIS A 144 7.23 26.78 7.89
CA HIS A 144 8.41 25.94 7.62
C HIS A 144 9.20 26.37 6.37
N THR A 145 8.53 26.86 5.33
CA THR A 145 9.23 27.39 4.14
C THR A 145 10.04 28.65 4.47
N ASP A 146 9.51 29.54 5.30
CA ASP A 146 10.21 30.77 5.70
C ASP A 146 11.48 30.43 6.51
N ILE A 147 11.40 29.42 7.37
CA ILE A 147 12.57 28.91 8.12
C ILE A 147 13.62 28.39 7.14
N LEU A 148 13.19 27.54 6.19
CA LEU A 148 14.08 26.90 5.22
C LEU A 148 14.68 27.93 4.24
N GLU A 149 13.94 28.98 3.86
CA GLU A 149 14.43 30.09 3.03
C GLU A 149 15.47 30.93 3.77
N LYS A 150 15.26 31.22 5.07
CA LYS A 150 16.24 31.92 5.90
C LYS A 150 17.55 31.14 6.02
N LEU A 151 17.48 29.82 6.01
CA LEU A 151 18.64 28.94 5.99
C LEU A 151 19.25 28.78 4.60
N ALA A 152 18.73 29.47 3.57
CA ALA A 152 19.08 29.27 2.15
C ALA A 152 19.01 27.78 1.74
N GLY A 153 18.02 27.04 2.26
CA GLY A 153 17.91 25.61 2.14
C GLY A 153 16.83 25.10 1.19
N ILE A 154 15.94 26.00 0.70
CA ILE A 154 14.86 25.64 -0.22
C ILE A 154 14.72 26.69 -1.32
N ASP A 155 14.33 26.25 -2.53
CA ASP A 155 13.98 27.13 -3.66
C ASP A 155 12.71 26.57 -4.36
N ILE A 156 11.57 27.14 -3.98
CA ILE A 156 10.25 26.78 -4.52
C ILE A 156 10.02 27.49 -5.86
N ASP A 157 10.52 28.72 -6.02
CA ASP A 157 10.30 29.52 -7.23
C ASP A 157 10.96 28.89 -8.46
N SER A 158 12.19 28.40 -8.33
CA SER A 158 12.87 27.68 -9.40
C SER A 158 12.21 26.34 -9.70
N ALA A 159 11.71 25.64 -8.66
CA ALA A 159 10.96 24.41 -8.87
C ALA A 159 9.64 24.68 -9.61
N GLY A 160 8.94 25.76 -9.27
CA GLY A 160 7.74 26.21 -9.98
C GLY A 160 7.99 26.45 -11.48
N ARG A 161 9.14 27.06 -11.84
CA ARG A 161 9.53 27.27 -13.24
C ARG A 161 9.93 25.97 -13.96
N THR A 162 10.52 25.02 -13.23
CA THR A 162 11.04 23.77 -13.82
C THR A 162 9.97 22.70 -13.98
N SER A 163 9.12 22.54 -12.95
CA SER A 163 8.24 21.37 -12.84
C SER A 163 6.81 21.72 -12.45
N GLY A 164 6.54 22.98 -12.05
CA GLY A 164 5.24 23.42 -11.58
C GLY A 164 5.11 23.39 -10.07
N ASN A 165 3.88 23.64 -9.59
CA ASN A 165 3.58 23.63 -8.17
C ASN A 165 3.68 22.21 -7.58
N GLY A 166 3.96 22.11 -6.28
CA GLY A 166 4.11 20.81 -5.60
C GLY A 166 5.47 20.14 -5.81
N PHE A 167 6.47 20.90 -6.32
CA PHE A 167 7.86 20.51 -6.39
C PHE A 167 8.73 21.49 -5.61
N TYR A 168 9.96 21.09 -5.29
CA TYR A 168 10.91 21.88 -4.51
C TYR A 168 12.34 21.52 -4.89
N TYR A 169 13.26 22.48 -4.74
CA TYR A 169 14.68 22.21 -4.63
C TYR A 169 15.10 22.33 -3.17
N LEU A 170 15.84 21.35 -2.66
CA LEU A 170 16.61 21.51 -1.43
C LEU A 170 18.05 21.76 -1.75
N GLN A 171 18.71 22.60 -0.94
CA GLN A 171 20.11 22.97 -1.17
C GLN A 171 20.88 23.16 0.14
N GLY A 172 22.21 23.13 0.04
CA GLY A 172 23.09 23.39 1.19
C GLY A 172 22.91 22.39 2.32
N ASP A 173 22.97 22.91 3.55
CA ASP A 173 22.85 22.09 4.76
C ASP A 173 21.46 21.47 4.94
N VAL A 174 20.41 22.07 4.40
CA VAL A 174 19.06 21.48 4.43
C VAL A 174 18.97 20.24 3.53
N ALA A 175 19.56 20.29 2.32
CA ALA A 175 19.64 19.09 1.45
C ALA A 175 20.48 17.99 2.10
N ARG A 176 21.56 18.36 2.81
CA ARG A 176 22.36 17.42 3.59
C ARG A 176 21.55 16.82 4.74
N LEU A 177 20.79 17.66 5.49
CA LEU A 177 19.90 17.20 6.55
C LEU A 177 18.88 16.19 6.04
N HIS A 178 18.23 16.47 4.91
CA HIS A 178 17.29 15.56 4.24
C HIS A 178 17.93 14.18 3.97
N SER A 179 19.11 14.17 3.35
CA SER A 179 19.85 12.93 3.06
C SER A 179 20.32 12.22 4.33
N SER A 180 20.69 12.99 5.36
CA SER A 180 21.12 12.48 6.68
C SER A 180 19.99 11.79 7.42
N ILE A 181 18.77 12.33 7.37
CA ILE A 181 17.57 11.72 7.95
C ILE A 181 17.31 10.35 7.30
N LEU A 182 17.39 10.26 5.97
CA LEU A 182 17.20 8.99 5.25
C LEU A 182 18.31 7.98 5.55
N ALA A 183 19.56 8.42 5.62
CA ALA A 183 20.70 7.55 5.96
C ALA A 183 20.58 7.02 7.39
N TYR A 184 20.20 7.87 8.33
CA TYR A 184 19.94 7.46 9.70
C TYR A 184 18.75 6.48 9.78
N ALA A 185 17.64 6.76 9.11
CA ALA A 185 16.49 5.86 9.08
C ALA A 185 16.81 4.48 8.52
N ARG A 186 17.62 4.41 7.46
CA ARG A 186 18.13 3.15 6.91
C ARG A 186 18.89 2.36 7.98
N ASP A 187 19.88 2.99 8.61
CA ASP A 187 20.74 2.30 9.58
C ASP A 187 19.98 1.94 10.85
N PHE A 188 19.04 2.78 11.28
CA PHE A 188 18.11 2.52 12.38
C PHE A 188 17.30 1.24 12.14
N MET A 189 16.80 1.02 10.92
CA MET A 189 16.04 -0.18 10.58
C MET A 189 16.91 -1.42 10.39
N ILE A 190 18.10 -1.27 9.80
CA ILE A 190 19.08 -2.38 9.70
C ILE A 190 19.44 -2.89 11.10
N ASN A 191 19.71 -2.00 12.05
CA ASN A 191 20.03 -2.34 13.44
C ASN A 191 18.86 -3.01 14.17
N ARG A 192 17.62 -2.89 13.66
CA ARG A 192 16.42 -3.58 14.17
C ARG A 192 16.12 -4.89 13.44
N GLY A 193 17.04 -5.37 12.61
CA GLY A 193 16.97 -6.66 11.93
C GLY A 193 16.18 -6.64 10.62
N PHE A 194 15.92 -5.48 10.03
CA PHE A 194 15.31 -5.38 8.70
C PHE A 194 16.37 -5.47 7.61
N THR A 195 16.08 -6.22 6.55
CA THR A 195 16.95 -6.27 5.37
C THR A 195 16.68 -5.05 4.48
N TYR A 196 17.74 -4.31 4.15
CA TYR A 196 17.64 -3.09 3.33
C TYR A 196 17.61 -3.40 1.83
N PHE A 197 16.73 -2.68 1.12
CA PHE A 197 16.54 -2.78 -0.34
C PHE A 197 16.49 -1.40 -1.01
N ILE A 198 16.93 -1.36 -2.27
CA ILE A 198 16.61 -0.33 -3.25
C ILE A 198 15.85 -1.04 -4.36
N PRO A 199 14.52 -0.91 -4.42
CA PRO A 199 13.69 -1.61 -5.40
C PRO A 199 13.61 -0.86 -6.73
N PRO A 200 13.04 -1.47 -7.79
CA PRO A 200 12.64 -0.75 -8.99
C PRO A 200 11.63 0.35 -8.67
N PHE A 201 11.76 1.52 -9.31
CA PHE A 201 10.88 2.68 -9.09
C PHE A 201 9.74 2.77 -10.12
N MET A 202 9.69 1.81 -11.04
CA MET A 202 8.62 1.62 -12.02
C MET A 202 8.13 0.18 -11.95
N ILE A 203 6.81 0.01 -12.03
CA ILE A 203 6.15 -1.29 -11.91
C ILE A 203 5.07 -1.48 -12.96
N HIS A 204 4.77 -2.72 -13.32
CA HIS A 204 3.70 -3.08 -14.24
C HIS A 204 2.30 -2.89 -13.63
N SER A 205 1.30 -2.68 -14.49
CA SER A 205 -0.12 -2.58 -14.08
C SER A 205 -0.61 -3.74 -13.23
N SER A 206 -0.10 -4.95 -13.50
CA SER A 206 -0.42 -6.16 -12.72
C SER A 206 0.03 -6.07 -11.26
N VAL A 207 1.16 -5.40 -10.99
CA VAL A 207 1.61 -5.13 -9.61
C VAL A 207 0.77 -4.02 -9.00
N VAL A 208 0.52 -2.91 -9.74
CA VAL A 208 -0.29 -1.78 -9.24
C VAL A 208 -1.65 -2.26 -8.78
N THR A 209 -2.38 -3.01 -9.60
CA THR A 209 -3.70 -3.55 -9.27
C THR A 209 -3.68 -4.59 -8.14
N GLY A 210 -2.51 -5.18 -7.89
CA GLY A 210 -2.29 -6.10 -6.76
C GLY A 210 -2.15 -5.39 -5.42
N VAL A 211 -1.54 -4.21 -5.38
CA VAL A 211 -1.16 -3.53 -4.14
C VAL A 211 -2.11 -2.41 -3.71
N MET A 212 -2.93 -1.87 -4.60
CA MET A 212 -3.86 -0.78 -4.30
C MET A 212 -5.23 -0.95 -4.97
N SER A 213 -6.20 -0.12 -4.60
CA SER A 213 -7.51 -0.07 -5.26
C SER A 213 -7.43 0.64 -6.61
N PHE A 214 -8.45 0.42 -7.47
CA PHE A 214 -8.54 1.12 -8.75
C PHE A 214 -8.68 2.64 -8.58
N ALA A 215 -9.41 3.09 -7.57
CA ALA A 215 -9.60 4.51 -7.29
C ALA A 215 -8.27 5.17 -6.89
N GLU A 216 -7.52 4.54 -5.99
CA GLU A 216 -6.18 5.01 -5.60
C GLU A 216 -5.23 5.05 -6.80
N MET A 217 -5.25 4.02 -7.66
CA MET A 217 -4.42 3.98 -8.87
C MET A 217 -4.67 5.18 -9.78
N GLN A 218 -5.94 5.52 -10.05
CA GLN A 218 -6.30 6.64 -10.92
C GLN A 218 -5.88 7.99 -10.35
N ASN A 219 -6.07 8.18 -9.05
CA ASN A 219 -5.84 9.44 -8.36
C ASN A 219 -4.36 9.67 -7.98
N MET A 220 -3.59 8.61 -7.81
CA MET A 220 -2.22 8.67 -7.29
C MET A 220 -1.14 8.45 -8.35
N MET A 221 -1.31 7.47 -9.26
CA MET A 221 -0.20 6.94 -10.05
C MET A 221 0.07 7.72 -11.33
N TYR A 222 1.36 8.03 -11.58
CA TYR A 222 1.83 8.46 -12.89
C TYR A 222 2.09 7.23 -13.77
N LYS A 223 1.53 7.25 -14.99
CA LYS A 223 1.76 6.21 -16.01
C LYS A 223 2.76 6.72 -17.04
N ILE A 224 3.68 5.85 -17.47
CA ILE A 224 4.57 6.14 -18.61
C ILE A 224 3.77 5.96 -19.89
N GLU A 225 3.82 6.98 -20.74
CA GLU A 225 3.12 6.95 -22.03
C GLU A 225 3.75 5.91 -22.98
N GLY A 226 2.90 5.09 -23.60
CA GLY A 226 3.34 4.06 -24.55
C GLY A 226 3.82 2.75 -23.91
N GLU A 227 3.92 2.68 -22.56
CA GLU A 227 4.42 1.51 -21.86
C GLU A 227 3.46 1.03 -20.77
N ASP A 228 3.53 -0.26 -20.39
CA ASP A 228 2.87 -0.79 -19.19
C ASP A 228 3.76 -0.59 -17.96
N LEU A 229 4.11 0.67 -17.68
CA LEU A 229 4.91 1.07 -16.54
C LEU A 229 4.28 2.25 -15.80
N TYR A 230 4.35 2.20 -14.48
CA TYR A 230 3.86 3.22 -13.56
C TYR A 230 4.97 3.59 -12.58
N LEU A 231 5.14 4.89 -12.31
CA LEU A 231 6.02 5.37 -11.24
C LEU A 231 5.40 5.01 -9.88
N ILE A 232 6.22 4.49 -8.97
CA ILE A 232 5.72 4.08 -7.64
C ILE A 232 5.36 5.28 -6.77
N GLY A 233 4.26 5.17 -6.02
CA GLY A 233 3.88 6.13 -4.97
C GLY A 233 4.51 5.82 -3.60
N THR A 234 5.11 4.64 -3.46
CA THR A 234 5.83 4.12 -2.29
C THR A 234 6.63 2.89 -2.69
N SER A 235 7.74 2.62 -2.01
CA SER A 235 8.51 1.38 -2.24
C SER A 235 7.75 0.10 -1.86
N GLU A 236 6.73 0.20 -1.00
CA GLU A 236 5.82 -0.92 -0.70
C GLU A 236 5.36 -1.63 -1.97
N HIS A 237 4.97 -0.86 -2.99
CA HIS A 237 4.45 -1.41 -4.25
C HIS A 237 5.42 -2.40 -4.90
N SER A 238 6.67 -1.98 -5.08
CA SER A 238 7.71 -2.83 -5.67
C SER A 238 8.12 -3.96 -4.73
N MET A 239 8.18 -3.69 -3.43
CA MET A 239 8.62 -4.67 -2.44
C MET A 239 7.62 -5.83 -2.31
N ILE A 240 6.33 -5.55 -2.33
CA ILE A 240 5.29 -6.59 -2.35
C ILE A 240 5.25 -7.26 -3.73
N GLY A 241 5.35 -6.48 -4.81
CA GLY A 241 5.41 -7.01 -6.19
C GLY A 241 6.54 -8.02 -6.42
N ARG A 242 7.65 -7.90 -5.68
CA ARG A 242 8.76 -8.86 -5.70
C ARG A 242 8.32 -10.31 -5.43
N PHE A 243 7.27 -10.51 -4.66
CA PHE A 243 6.77 -11.83 -4.27
C PHE A 243 5.64 -12.34 -5.18
N MET A 244 5.25 -11.59 -6.22
CA MET A 244 4.15 -11.97 -7.12
C MET A 244 4.33 -13.38 -7.69
N GLY A 245 3.29 -14.23 -7.54
CA GLY A 245 3.25 -15.61 -8.02
C GLY A 245 4.11 -16.61 -7.25
N GLN A 246 4.78 -16.18 -6.16
CA GLN A 246 5.68 -17.04 -5.41
C GLN A 246 4.96 -17.87 -4.35
N ILE A 247 5.50 -19.07 -4.10
CA ILE A 247 5.16 -19.93 -2.96
C ILE A 247 6.37 -19.89 -2.02
N LEU A 248 6.21 -19.18 -0.91
CA LEU A 248 7.24 -18.94 0.08
C LEU A 248 7.38 -20.17 1.01
N LYS A 249 8.57 -20.42 1.49
CA LYS A 249 8.77 -21.42 2.53
C LYS A 249 8.41 -20.85 3.89
N GLU A 250 7.70 -21.63 4.69
CA GLU A 250 7.27 -21.20 6.02
C GLU A 250 8.46 -20.91 6.97
N GLU A 251 9.56 -21.66 6.81
CA GLU A 251 10.79 -21.51 7.58
C GLU A 251 11.54 -20.19 7.33
N ASP A 252 11.33 -19.57 6.16
CA ASP A 252 11.98 -18.30 5.76
C ASP A 252 11.23 -17.07 6.29
N LEU A 253 10.04 -17.24 6.87
CA LEU A 253 9.21 -16.14 7.36
C LEU A 253 9.55 -15.77 8.82
N PRO A 254 9.40 -14.50 9.18
CA PRO A 254 8.91 -13.38 8.36
C PRO A 254 9.99 -12.74 7.49
N TYR A 255 9.62 -12.22 6.32
CA TYR A 255 10.45 -11.26 5.59
C TYR A 255 10.21 -9.86 6.17
N ALA A 256 11.15 -9.38 6.96
CA ALA A 256 11.16 -8.01 7.50
C ALA A 256 12.10 -7.16 6.64
N LEU A 257 11.55 -6.27 5.83
CA LEU A 257 12.25 -5.54 4.79
C LEU A 257 12.12 -4.04 5.04
N THR A 258 13.20 -3.30 4.79
CA THR A 258 13.16 -1.84 4.75
C THR A 258 13.71 -1.36 3.41
N SER A 259 13.13 -0.29 2.86
CA SER A 259 13.49 0.15 1.52
C SER A 259 13.45 1.66 1.36
N TYR A 260 14.43 2.18 0.63
CA TYR A 260 14.45 3.55 0.16
C TYR A 260 13.87 3.64 -1.25
N SER A 261 13.06 4.66 -1.48
CA SER A 261 12.69 5.06 -2.84
C SER A 261 12.32 6.53 -2.96
N PRO A 262 12.46 7.15 -4.14
CA PRO A 262 11.61 8.25 -4.53
C PRO A 262 10.17 7.77 -4.63
N CYS A 263 9.23 8.66 -4.38
CA CYS A 263 7.78 8.43 -4.44
C CYS A 263 7.17 9.51 -5.33
N PHE A 264 6.26 9.10 -6.21
CA PHE A 264 5.61 10.00 -7.16
C PHE A 264 4.10 9.91 -7.00
N ARG A 265 3.44 11.04 -6.70
CA ARG A 265 2.00 11.08 -6.48
C ARG A 265 1.36 12.25 -7.20
N LYS A 266 0.24 12.00 -7.88
CA LYS A 266 -0.53 13.07 -8.57
C LYS A 266 -1.20 14.03 -7.60
N GLU A 267 -1.45 13.61 -6.34
CA GLU A 267 -2.13 14.40 -5.30
C GLU A 267 -3.43 15.06 -5.79
N VAL A 268 -4.23 14.31 -6.56
CA VAL A 268 -5.49 14.81 -7.12
C VAL A 268 -6.50 15.07 -6.00
N GLY A 269 -7.08 16.29 -5.98
CA GLY A 269 -8.11 16.67 -5.01
C GLY A 269 -7.59 17.27 -3.70
N ALA A 270 -6.27 17.45 -3.55
CA ALA A 270 -5.69 18.14 -2.41
C ALA A 270 -5.93 19.67 -2.50
N HIS A 271 -6.64 20.24 -1.53
CA HIS A 271 -6.93 21.68 -1.44
C HIS A 271 -6.85 22.16 0.00
N GLY A 272 -6.00 23.17 0.27
CA GLY A 272 -5.94 23.85 1.59
C GLY A 272 -4.66 24.64 1.83
N ILE A 273 -4.69 25.59 2.81
CA ILE A 273 -3.52 26.40 3.18
C ILE A 273 -2.44 25.55 3.87
N GLU A 274 -2.85 24.54 4.63
CA GLU A 274 -1.96 23.60 5.33
C GLU A 274 -1.16 22.70 4.35
N GLU A 275 -1.57 22.66 3.09
CA GLU A 275 -0.97 21.85 2.02
C GLU A 275 0.14 22.59 1.25
N ARG A 276 0.43 23.84 1.60
CA ARG A 276 1.52 24.60 0.98
C ARG A 276 2.90 24.08 1.40
N GLY A 277 3.90 24.39 0.58
CA GLY A 277 5.29 24.05 0.85
C GLY A 277 5.58 22.56 0.73
N LEU A 278 6.02 21.92 1.81
CA LEU A 278 6.48 20.53 1.81
C LEU A 278 5.42 19.52 2.27
N TYR A 279 4.23 19.93 2.66
CA TYR A 279 3.24 19.00 3.23
C TYR A 279 2.66 18.04 2.21
N ARG A 280 2.28 18.55 1.01
CA ARG A 280 1.83 17.76 -0.14
C ARG A 280 2.64 18.09 -1.38
N VAL A 281 3.35 17.11 -1.89
CA VAL A 281 4.28 17.27 -3.01
C VAL A 281 4.16 16.10 -3.98
N HIS A 282 4.40 16.36 -5.26
CA HIS A 282 4.29 15.35 -6.31
C HIS A 282 5.45 14.37 -6.32
N GLN A 283 6.60 14.78 -5.80
CA GLN A 283 7.81 13.99 -5.69
C GLN A 283 8.42 14.15 -4.30
N PHE A 284 8.73 13.03 -3.66
CA PHE A 284 9.44 13.00 -2.38
C PHE A 284 10.20 11.68 -2.23
N GLU A 285 10.98 11.56 -1.20
CA GLU A 285 11.72 10.33 -0.87
C GLU A 285 11.17 9.74 0.42
N LYS A 286 11.30 8.42 0.57
CA LYS A 286 10.77 7.71 1.73
C LYS A 286 11.63 6.51 2.08
N GLN A 287 11.84 6.29 3.37
CA GLN A 287 12.26 5.02 3.94
C GLN A 287 11.03 4.29 4.47
N GLU A 288 10.80 3.08 3.97
CA GLU A 288 9.61 2.27 4.23
C GLU A 288 9.97 0.99 4.95
N MET A 289 9.03 0.45 5.71
CA MET A 289 9.04 -0.91 6.26
C MET A 289 7.99 -1.75 5.56
N VAL A 290 8.35 -2.96 5.16
CA VAL A 290 7.43 -3.93 4.57
C VAL A 290 7.64 -5.28 5.24
N VAL A 291 6.55 -5.94 5.64
CA VAL A 291 6.61 -7.28 6.22
C VAL A 291 5.70 -8.22 5.44
N VAL A 292 6.25 -9.41 5.14
CA VAL A 292 5.48 -10.56 4.64
C VAL A 292 5.60 -11.65 5.68
N CYS A 293 4.47 -12.08 6.25
CA CYS A 293 4.46 -13.00 7.38
C CYS A 293 3.29 -14.00 7.31
N LYS A 294 3.27 -14.91 8.29
CA LYS A 294 2.12 -15.78 8.52
C LYS A 294 0.93 -14.99 9.08
N PRO A 295 -0.31 -15.46 8.83
CA PRO A 295 -1.51 -14.82 9.37
C PRO A 295 -1.48 -14.62 10.90
N GLU A 296 -1.03 -15.61 11.66
CA GLU A 296 -0.95 -15.59 13.12
C GLU A 296 0.04 -14.57 13.68
N ASP A 297 1.06 -14.19 12.91
CA ASP A 297 2.06 -13.20 13.31
C ASP A 297 1.68 -11.76 12.93
N SER A 298 0.62 -11.59 12.16
CA SER A 298 0.26 -10.32 11.51
C SER A 298 0.06 -9.18 12.51
N MET A 299 -0.70 -9.37 13.58
CA MET A 299 -0.95 -8.33 14.57
C MET A 299 0.30 -7.96 15.37
N LYS A 300 1.13 -8.95 15.70
CA LYS A 300 2.41 -8.71 16.37
C LYS A 300 3.36 -7.85 15.52
N TRP A 301 3.38 -8.10 14.20
CA TRP A 301 4.17 -7.27 13.29
C TRP A 301 3.57 -5.88 13.11
N TYR A 302 2.24 -5.75 13.10
CA TYR A 302 1.56 -4.46 13.08
C TYR A 302 2.01 -3.58 14.25
N ASP A 303 1.97 -4.11 15.48
CA ASP A 303 2.41 -3.39 16.67
C ASP A 303 3.89 -3.00 16.60
N LYS A 304 4.75 -3.89 16.12
CA LYS A 304 6.18 -3.63 15.97
C LYS A 304 6.45 -2.55 14.92
N LEU A 305 5.68 -2.51 13.84
CA LEU A 305 5.89 -1.55 12.75
C LEU A 305 5.58 -0.11 13.17
N TRP A 306 4.42 0.16 13.77
CA TRP A 306 4.12 1.53 14.20
C TRP A 306 5.02 1.98 15.36
N GLN A 307 5.40 1.07 16.26
CA GLN A 307 6.35 1.36 17.34
C GLN A 307 7.72 1.77 16.78
N ASN A 308 8.20 1.15 15.70
CA ASN A 308 9.46 1.54 15.06
C ASN A 308 9.43 3.00 14.57
N SER A 309 8.30 3.46 14.01
CA SER A 309 8.17 4.87 13.61
C SER A 309 8.15 5.82 14.81
N VAL A 310 7.40 5.46 15.86
CA VAL A 310 7.41 6.21 17.13
C VAL A 310 8.83 6.34 17.67
N ASP A 311 9.55 5.22 17.77
CA ASP A 311 10.93 5.19 18.29
C ASP A 311 11.88 6.01 17.41
N PHE A 312 11.71 5.98 16.08
CA PHE A 312 12.51 6.78 15.16
C PHE A 312 12.33 8.29 15.43
N PHE A 313 11.09 8.78 15.47
CA PHE A 313 10.82 10.20 15.76
C PHE A 313 11.28 10.58 17.17
N ARG A 314 11.06 9.72 18.15
CA ARG A 314 11.51 9.94 19.52
C ARG A 314 13.03 9.99 19.66
N SER A 315 13.77 9.22 18.85
CA SER A 315 15.24 9.30 18.83
C SER A 315 15.78 10.65 18.35
N LEU A 316 14.93 11.43 17.69
CA LEU A 316 15.23 12.79 17.22
C LEU A 316 14.52 13.88 18.08
N ASP A 317 14.09 13.52 19.28
CA ASP A 317 13.41 14.40 20.25
C ASP A 317 12.10 15.02 19.75
N ILE A 318 11.46 14.44 18.72
CA ILE A 318 10.19 14.91 18.19
C ILE A 318 9.04 14.20 18.92
N PRO A 319 8.15 14.94 19.61
CA PRO A 319 6.95 14.38 20.22
C PRO A 319 6.01 13.84 19.14
N VAL A 320 5.44 12.65 19.36
CA VAL A 320 4.48 12.03 18.46
C VAL A 320 3.28 11.48 19.23
N ARG A 321 2.19 11.24 18.50
CA ARG A 321 1.06 10.45 18.97
C ARG A 321 0.69 9.39 17.95
N THR A 322 -0.06 8.38 18.38
CA THR A 322 -0.63 7.36 17.52
C THR A 322 -2.16 7.47 17.51
N LEU A 323 -2.73 7.38 16.30
CA LEU A 323 -4.17 7.38 16.05
C LEU A 323 -4.57 6.06 15.41
N GLU A 324 -5.49 5.33 16.03
CA GLU A 324 -6.15 4.20 15.39
C GLU A 324 -7.18 4.72 14.40
N CYS A 325 -7.03 4.36 13.11
CA CYS A 325 -7.96 4.75 12.08
C CYS A 325 -9.30 4.05 12.28
N CYS A 326 -10.39 4.80 12.18
CA CYS A 326 -11.74 4.25 12.26
C CYS A 326 -12.15 3.56 10.94
N SER A 327 -13.23 2.82 10.99
CA SER A 327 -13.69 1.95 9.89
C SER A 327 -13.95 2.69 8.57
N GLY A 328 -14.46 3.93 8.61
CA GLY A 328 -14.74 4.74 7.43
C GLY A 328 -13.50 5.39 6.81
N ASP A 329 -12.44 5.60 7.60
CA ASP A 329 -11.17 6.13 7.12
C ASP A 329 -10.23 5.05 6.54
N LEU A 330 -10.48 3.77 6.84
CA LEU A 330 -9.67 2.67 6.31
C LEU A 330 -9.83 2.51 4.80
N ALA A 331 -8.73 2.55 4.05
CA ALA A 331 -8.72 2.15 2.64
C ALA A 331 -9.20 0.69 2.46
N ASP A 332 -9.72 0.36 1.27
CA ASP A 332 -10.43 -0.91 1.02
C ASP A 332 -9.61 -2.18 1.27
N LEU A 333 -8.29 -2.12 1.11
CA LEU A 333 -7.44 -3.28 1.32
C LEU A 333 -7.02 -3.48 2.78
N LYS A 334 -7.16 -2.45 3.62
CA LYS A 334 -6.67 -2.49 5.00
C LYS A 334 -7.61 -3.27 5.92
N VAL A 335 -7.02 -4.11 6.76
CA VAL A 335 -7.66 -4.77 7.90
C VAL A 335 -7.65 -3.86 9.12
N LYS A 336 -6.55 -3.14 9.30
CA LYS A 336 -6.31 -2.23 10.41
C LYS A 336 -5.24 -1.21 10.02
N SER A 337 -5.35 0.03 10.53
CA SER A 337 -4.35 1.08 10.29
C SER A 337 -4.18 1.96 11.53
N CYS A 338 -2.94 2.39 11.76
CA CYS A 338 -2.59 3.33 12.81
C CYS A 338 -1.71 4.43 12.21
N ASP A 339 -2.11 5.68 12.35
CA ASP A 339 -1.33 6.81 11.93
C ASP A 339 -0.37 7.24 13.05
N VAL A 340 0.83 7.63 12.65
CA VAL A 340 1.80 8.29 13.51
C VAL A 340 1.81 9.75 13.15
N GLU A 341 1.54 10.60 14.14
CA GLU A 341 1.50 12.05 13.97
C GLU A 341 2.57 12.72 14.81
N ALA A 342 3.28 13.70 14.22
CA ALA A 342 4.28 14.51 14.91
C ALA A 342 3.69 15.83 15.42
N TRP A 343 4.23 16.32 16.53
CA TRP A 343 3.85 17.60 17.11
C TRP A 343 4.35 18.78 16.26
N SER A 344 3.45 19.71 15.97
CA SER A 344 3.76 21.03 15.40
C SER A 344 3.63 22.10 16.48
N PRO A 345 4.73 22.63 17.03
CA PRO A 345 4.64 23.71 18.00
C PRO A 345 4.09 25.02 17.40
N ARG A 346 4.24 25.24 16.08
CA ARG A 346 3.65 26.37 15.35
C ARG A 346 2.12 26.31 15.34
N GLN A 347 1.57 25.12 14.96
CA GLN A 347 0.13 24.92 14.86
C GLN A 347 -0.51 24.54 16.19
N LYS A 348 0.30 24.16 17.20
CA LYS A 348 -0.14 23.62 18.49
C LYS A 348 -1.04 22.38 18.33
N LYS A 349 -0.74 21.59 17.32
CA LYS A 349 -1.45 20.32 17.01
C LYS A 349 -0.49 19.27 16.44
N TYR A 350 -0.94 18.05 16.41
CA TYR A 350 -0.25 16.96 15.72
C TYR A 350 -0.67 16.91 14.25
N PHE A 351 0.19 16.38 13.38
CA PHE A 351 -0.10 16.11 11.98
C PHE A 351 0.56 14.81 11.51
N GLU A 352 -0.06 14.13 10.59
CA GLU A 352 0.37 12.83 10.08
C GLU A 352 1.75 12.88 9.43
N VAL A 353 2.65 11.99 9.88
CA VAL A 353 4.00 11.80 9.33
C VAL A 353 4.24 10.36 8.83
N GLY A 354 3.33 9.45 9.13
CA GLY A 354 3.37 8.07 8.65
C GLY A 354 2.09 7.32 8.98
N SER A 355 1.80 6.27 8.21
CA SER A 355 0.64 5.41 8.40
C SER A 355 1.06 3.95 8.33
N CYS A 356 0.82 3.22 9.42
CA CYS A 356 1.03 1.79 9.53
C CYS A 356 -0.20 1.04 9.06
N SER A 357 -0.04 0.06 8.19
CA SER A 357 -1.16 -0.69 7.63
C SER A 357 -0.94 -2.20 7.72
N ASN A 358 -1.97 -2.89 8.20
CA ASN A 358 -2.12 -4.33 8.06
C ASN A 358 -3.13 -4.60 6.93
N LEU A 359 -2.68 -5.25 5.84
CA LEU A 359 -3.52 -5.56 4.68
C LEU A 359 -4.09 -6.99 4.76
N GLY A 360 -3.73 -7.76 5.80
CA GLY A 360 -4.08 -9.17 5.85
C GLY A 360 -3.59 -9.90 4.60
N ASP A 361 -4.43 -10.72 4.01
CA ASP A 361 -4.13 -11.47 2.79
C ASP A 361 -4.59 -10.77 1.49
N ALA A 362 -5.10 -9.54 1.55
CA ALA A 362 -5.70 -8.88 0.41
C ALA A 362 -4.75 -8.71 -0.78
N GLN A 363 -3.53 -8.24 -0.55
CA GLN A 363 -2.51 -8.10 -1.59
C GLN A 363 -1.98 -9.46 -2.04
N ALA A 364 -1.77 -10.36 -1.09
CA ALA A 364 -1.29 -11.72 -1.38
C ALA A 364 -2.24 -12.50 -2.29
N ARG A 365 -3.57 -12.37 -2.08
CA ARG A 365 -4.58 -12.97 -2.96
C ARG A 365 -4.55 -12.39 -4.37
N ARG A 366 -4.37 -11.08 -4.50
CA ARG A 366 -4.31 -10.40 -5.80
C ARG A 366 -3.06 -10.77 -6.58
N LEU A 367 -1.93 -10.91 -5.89
CA LEU A 367 -0.61 -11.18 -6.47
C LEU A 367 -0.21 -12.66 -6.47
N GLY A 368 -1.02 -13.56 -5.88
CA GLY A 368 -0.73 -14.97 -5.82
C GLY A 368 0.41 -15.35 -4.87
N ILE A 369 0.63 -14.57 -3.80
CA ILE A 369 1.70 -14.80 -2.81
C ILE A 369 1.21 -15.83 -1.78
N ARG A 370 1.78 -17.03 -1.80
CA ARG A 370 1.38 -18.14 -0.93
C ARG A 370 2.53 -18.60 -0.05
N ILE A 371 2.17 -19.27 1.03
CA ILE A 371 3.10 -19.94 1.94
C ILE A 371 2.86 -21.44 1.81
N LYS A 372 3.94 -22.22 1.74
CA LYS A 372 3.88 -23.68 1.69
C LYS A 372 3.75 -24.21 3.13
N GLY A 373 2.53 -24.50 3.57
CA GLY A 373 2.27 -25.12 4.87
C GLY A 373 2.17 -26.63 4.80
N GLU A 374 2.13 -27.29 5.95
CA GLU A 374 2.00 -28.74 6.08
C GLU A 374 0.71 -29.30 5.48
N LYS A 375 -0.41 -28.58 5.62
CA LYS A 375 -1.75 -28.99 5.15
C LYS A 375 -2.11 -28.44 3.77
N GLY A 376 -1.16 -27.80 3.09
CA GLY A 376 -1.36 -27.16 1.79
C GLY A 376 -0.95 -25.69 1.79
N ASN A 377 -1.01 -25.07 0.62
CA ASN A 377 -0.64 -23.67 0.47
C ASN A 377 -1.74 -22.74 1.00
N TYR A 378 -1.33 -21.69 1.71
CA TYR A 378 -2.21 -20.62 2.19
C TYR A 378 -1.63 -19.25 1.84
N PHE A 379 -2.43 -18.17 1.91
CA PHE A 379 -1.98 -16.83 1.57
C PHE A 379 -1.18 -16.18 2.69
N ALA A 380 -0.12 -15.47 2.32
CA ALA A 380 0.65 -14.65 3.25
C ALA A 380 -0.15 -13.42 3.69
N HIS A 381 0.21 -12.85 4.85
CA HIS A 381 -0.20 -11.51 5.23
C HIS A 381 0.89 -10.51 4.88
N THR A 382 0.47 -9.30 4.51
CA THR A 382 1.37 -8.19 4.16
C THR A 382 1.07 -6.98 5.04
N LEU A 383 2.15 -6.30 5.45
CA LEU A 383 2.07 -5.09 6.26
C LEU A 383 3.09 -4.08 5.77
N ASN A 384 2.81 -2.82 5.97
CA ASN A 384 3.74 -1.75 5.69
C ASN A 384 3.63 -0.62 6.72
N ASN A 385 4.68 0.16 6.83
CA ASN A 385 4.68 1.43 7.55
C ASN A 385 5.81 2.32 7.06
N THR A 386 5.58 3.61 7.07
CA THR A 386 6.61 4.63 6.84
C THR A 386 7.54 4.71 8.04
N VAL A 387 8.85 4.52 7.85
CA VAL A 387 9.85 4.93 8.84
C VAL A 387 9.91 6.44 8.90
N VAL A 388 10.17 7.05 7.74
CA VAL A 388 10.21 8.50 7.56
C VAL A 388 9.98 8.88 6.10
N ALA A 389 9.23 9.97 5.90
CA ALA A 389 9.12 10.71 4.65
C ALA A 389 9.64 12.13 4.89
N PRO A 390 10.85 12.47 4.43
CA PRO A 390 11.51 13.73 4.77
C PRO A 390 10.70 15.01 4.58
N PRO A 391 9.81 15.18 3.58
CA PRO A 391 9.06 16.41 3.47
C PRO A 391 8.24 16.75 4.73
N ARG A 392 7.44 15.82 5.21
CA ARG A 392 6.67 16.01 6.46
C ARG A 392 7.59 15.95 7.68
N MET A 393 8.61 15.11 7.66
CA MET A 393 9.63 15.06 8.70
C MET A 393 10.38 16.40 8.81
N LEU A 394 10.74 17.04 7.69
CA LEU A 394 11.40 18.35 7.71
C LEU A 394 10.52 19.41 8.35
N ILE A 395 9.20 19.40 8.12
CA ILE A 395 8.28 20.31 8.81
C ILE A 395 8.37 20.10 10.33
N ALA A 396 8.18 18.86 10.79
CA ALA A 396 8.28 18.53 12.20
C ALA A 396 9.67 18.87 12.76
N PHE A 397 10.73 18.56 12.02
CA PHE A 397 12.10 18.78 12.44
C PHE A 397 12.40 20.28 12.64
N VAL A 398 12.13 21.11 11.62
CA VAL A 398 12.47 22.54 11.70
C VAL A 398 11.63 23.25 12.76
N GLU A 399 10.37 22.88 12.95
CA GLU A 399 9.53 23.50 13.96
C GLU A 399 9.93 23.11 15.41
N ASN A 400 10.38 21.85 15.64
CA ASN A 400 10.77 21.37 16.96
C ASN A 400 12.24 21.70 17.34
N ASN A 401 13.11 22.01 16.36
CA ASN A 401 14.54 22.24 16.58
C ASN A 401 14.98 23.69 16.31
N LEU A 402 14.03 24.61 16.02
CA LEU A 402 14.32 26.01 15.77
C LEU A 402 14.73 26.71 17.06
N ASN A 403 15.80 27.51 16.99
CA ASN A 403 16.21 28.43 18.04
C ASN A 403 15.73 29.88 17.71
N GLU A 404 15.64 30.75 18.72
CA GLU A 404 15.23 32.13 18.56
C GLU A 404 16.11 32.93 17.59
N ASP A 405 17.41 32.57 17.49
CA ASP A 405 18.37 33.17 16.56
C ASP A 405 18.19 32.69 15.09
N GLY A 406 17.26 31.80 14.84
CA GLY A 406 16.96 31.20 13.53
C GLY A 406 17.85 30.03 13.16
N SER A 407 18.75 29.59 14.03
CA SER A 407 19.51 28.33 13.84
C SER A 407 18.65 27.10 14.14
N LEU A 408 19.03 25.95 13.56
CA LEU A 408 18.40 24.66 13.86
C LEU A 408 19.37 23.77 14.63
N ASN A 409 18.95 23.22 15.74
CA ASN A 409 19.71 22.19 16.45
C ASN A 409 19.70 20.89 15.67
N ILE A 410 20.82 20.16 15.67
CA ILE A 410 20.95 18.82 15.11
C ILE A 410 21.02 17.82 16.27
N PRO A 411 20.01 16.98 16.47
CA PRO A 411 20.01 15.91 17.46
C PRO A 411 21.24 15.00 17.33
N GLU A 412 21.72 14.51 18.46
CA GLU A 412 22.96 13.72 18.52
C GLU A 412 23.00 12.54 17.52
N PRO A 413 21.92 11.76 17.33
CA PRO A 413 21.92 10.64 16.38
C PRO A 413 22.16 11.04 14.92
N LEU A 414 21.82 12.29 14.52
CA LEU A 414 22.03 12.79 13.16
C LEU A 414 23.41 13.40 12.92
N ARG A 415 24.13 13.83 13.97
CA ARG A 415 25.43 14.50 13.84
C ARG A 415 26.48 13.72 13.04
N PRO A 416 26.61 12.38 13.18
CA PRO A 416 27.54 11.61 12.35
C PRO A 416 27.26 11.74 10.85
N TYR A 417 25.99 11.80 10.47
CA TYR A 417 25.55 11.95 9.06
C TYR A 417 25.67 13.40 8.56
N MET A 418 25.71 14.37 9.49
CA MET A 418 25.92 15.80 9.23
C MET A 418 27.39 16.22 9.32
N GLY A 419 28.32 15.25 9.37
CA GLY A 419 29.77 15.51 9.48
C GLY A 419 30.18 16.14 10.81
N GLY A 420 29.44 15.82 11.87
CA GLY A 420 29.69 16.30 13.24
C GLY A 420 29.05 17.68 13.55
N GLN A 421 28.33 18.29 12.62
CA GLN A 421 27.60 19.55 12.89
C GLN A 421 26.53 19.32 13.96
N ASP A 422 26.48 20.21 14.94
CA ASP A 422 25.45 20.26 15.99
C ASP A 422 24.36 21.29 15.72
N LYS A 423 24.59 22.20 14.75
CA LYS A 423 23.62 23.24 14.32
C LYS A 423 23.74 23.54 12.83
N ILE A 424 22.62 23.94 12.23
CA ILE A 424 22.56 24.64 10.95
C ILE A 424 22.28 26.11 11.26
N VAL A 425 23.11 27.01 10.74
CA VAL A 425 22.98 28.45 10.99
C VAL A 425 22.62 29.22 9.74
N PRO A 426 21.82 30.27 9.81
CA PRO A 426 21.55 31.13 8.66
C PRO A 426 22.84 31.71 8.08
N PRO A 427 23.01 31.71 6.74
CA PRO A 427 24.22 32.28 6.14
C PRO A 427 24.30 33.80 6.37
N THR A 428 25.50 34.29 6.67
CA THR A 428 25.77 35.71 6.90
C THR A 428 25.60 36.58 5.65
N LYS A 429 25.64 35.99 4.46
CA LYS A 429 25.33 36.64 3.18
C LYS A 429 24.38 35.75 2.37
N LYS A 430 23.29 36.30 1.85
CA LYS A 430 22.48 35.60 0.86
C LYS A 430 23.38 35.24 -0.31
N LYS A 431 23.65 33.94 -0.53
CA LYS A 431 24.20 33.45 -1.78
C LYS A 431 23.09 33.57 -2.83
N SER A 432 23.20 34.53 -3.74
CA SER A 432 22.43 34.51 -4.99
C SER A 432 23.07 33.46 -5.89
N PHE A 433 22.34 32.40 -6.19
CA PHE A 433 22.71 31.46 -7.24
C PHE A 433 22.11 31.90 -8.57
#